data_f44f2dab56bcd39153f99c5a4b961e3e
#
_entry.id   f44f2dab56bcd39153f99c5a4b961e3e
#
_cell.length_a   1.000
_cell.length_b   1.000
_cell.length_c   1.000
_cell.angle_alpha   90.00
_cell.angle_beta   90.00
_cell.angle_gamma   90.00
#
_symmetry.space_group_name_H-M   'P 1'
#
loop_
_entity.id
_entity.type
_entity.pdbx_description
1 polymer ?
#
loop_
_entity_poly.entity_id
_entity_poly.type
_entity_poly.pdbx_seq_one_letter_code
_entity_poly.pdbx_strand_id
1 'polypeptide(L)' 'MAVEHTPSQEVHVGSKGGKTGCGFDTNVLPDHWINTTASITCAKNGCKN' A
#
# COMPACT_ATOMS: atom_id res chain seq x y z
N MET A 1 3.99 1.22 -9.15
CA MET A 1 4.69 1.44 -7.87
C MET A 1 3.88 0.81 -6.76
N ALA A 2 4.54 0.33 -5.73
CA ALA A 2 3.88 -0.36 -4.65
C ALA A 2 4.27 0.25 -3.30
N VAL A 3 3.40 0.09 -2.30
CA VAL A 3 3.62 0.56 -0.94
C VAL A 3 3.23 -0.56 0.03
N GLU A 4 4.08 -0.80 1.01
CA GLU A 4 3.85 -1.85 2.00
C GLU A 4 3.29 -1.27 3.29
N HIS A 5 2.25 -1.92 3.83
CA HIS A 5 1.76 -1.67 5.17
C HIS A 5 2.59 -2.53 6.13
N THR A 6 3.53 -1.94 6.83
CA THR A 6 4.53 -2.69 7.59
C THR A 6 3.95 -3.55 8.71
N PRO A 7 2.92 -3.13 9.47
CA PRO A 7 2.36 -3.99 10.52
C PRO A 7 1.76 -5.29 10.00
N SER A 8 1.12 -5.27 8.82
CA SER A 8 0.50 -6.47 8.23
C SER A 8 1.37 -7.12 7.17
N GLN A 9 2.42 -6.44 6.72
CA GLN A 9 3.29 -6.86 5.60
C GLN A 9 2.54 -7.01 4.27
N GLU A 10 1.35 -6.40 4.16
CA GLU A 10 0.59 -6.37 2.92
C GLU A 10 1.17 -5.35 1.97
N VAL A 11 1.30 -5.71 0.69
CA VAL A 11 1.80 -4.80 -0.34
C VAL A 11 0.63 -4.37 -1.23
N HIS A 12 0.49 -3.05 -1.38
CA HIS A 12 -0.63 -2.43 -2.10
C HIS A 12 -0.13 -1.66 -3.31
N VAL A 13 -1.03 -1.44 -4.25
CA VAL A 13 -0.77 -0.52 -5.37
C VAL A 13 -0.77 0.91 -4.85
N GLY A 14 0.20 1.70 -5.27
CA GLY A 14 0.28 3.11 -4.89
C GLY A 14 1.65 3.50 -4.36
N SER A 15 1.71 4.64 -3.68
CA SER A 15 2.96 5.14 -3.11
C SER A 15 2.69 5.86 -1.81
N LYS A 16 3.70 5.90 -0.94
CA LYS A 16 3.64 6.64 0.31
C LYS A 16 3.44 8.12 0.00
N GLY A 17 2.59 8.78 0.78
CA GLY A 17 2.22 10.17 0.56
C GLY A 17 0.89 10.34 -0.15
N GLY A 18 0.32 9.25 -0.66
CA GLY A 18 -0.98 9.24 -1.32
C GLY A 18 -1.86 8.12 -0.78
N LYS A 19 -2.85 7.72 -1.56
CA LYS A 19 -3.74 6.62 -1.20
C LYS A 19 -3.34 5.37 -1.96
N THR A 20 -3.60 4.21 -1.33
CA THR A 20 -3.44 2.93 -2.02
C THR A 20 -4.57 2.73 -3.04
N GLY A 21 -4.37 1.79 -3.97
CA GLY A 21 -5.41 1.48 -4.95
C GLY A 21 -6.72 1.02 -4.32
N CYS A 22 -6.66 0.37 -3.15
CA CYS A 22 -7.87 -0.08 -2.44
C CYS A 22 -8.44 0.96 -1.47
N GLY A 23 -7.86 2.17 -1.39
CA GLY A 23 -8.45 3.30 -0.69
C GLY A 23 -7.85 3.65 0.66
N PHE A 24 -6.79 3.00 1.11
CA PHE A 24 -6.12 3.41 2.35
C PHE A 24 -5.35 4.71 2.13
N ASP A 25 -5.41 5.60 3.13
CA ASP A 25 -4.65 6.84 3.11
C ASP A 25 -3.34 6.62 3.87
N THR A 26 -2.23 6.65 3.15
CA THR A 26 -0.92 6.41 3.75
C THR A 26 -0.42 7.58 4.59
N ASN A 27 -1.11 8.72 4.57
CA ASN A 27 -0.76 9.88 5.37
C ASN A 27 -1.33 9.83 6.79
N VAL A 28 -2.30 8.96 7.06
CA VAL A 28 -2.95 8.86 8.38
C VAL A 28 -1.99 8.32 9.42
N LEU A 29 -1.24 7.28 9.09
CA LEU A 29 -0.22 6.69 9.95
C LEU A 29 1.02 6.46 9.10
N PRO A 30 1.76 7.51 8.76
CA PRO A 30 2.82 7.40 7.76
C PRO A 30 3.93 6.42 8.14
N ASP A 31 4.18 6.20 9.43
CA ASP A 31 5.20 5.26 9.88
C ASP A 31 4.85 3.81 9.57
N HIS A 32 3.58 3.52 9.22
CA HIS A 32 3.14 2.18 8.87
C HIS A 32 3.33 1.86 7.38
N TRP A 33 3.86 2.79 6.59
CA TRP A 33 3.94 2.64 5.15
C TRP A 33 5.34 2.91 4.63
N ILE A 34 5.81 2.06 3.73
CA ILE A 34 7.07 2.25 3.01
C ILE A 34 6.86 1.92 1.54
N ASN A 35 7.51 2.68 0.66
CA ASN A 35 7.52 2.35 -0.75
C ASN A 35 8.35 1.08 -0.96
N THR A 36 7.92 0.23 -1.90
CA THR A 36 8.57 -1.04 -2.15
C THR A 36 8.46 -1.42 -3.63
N THR A 37 9.34 -2.31 -4.07
CA THR A 37 9.26 -2.93 -5.39
C THR A 37 8.74 -4.35 -5.33
N ALA A 38 8.32 -4.82 -4.15
CA ALA A 38 7.78 -6.16 -3.98
C ALA A 38 6.47 -6.34 -4.74
N SER A 39 6.11 -7.58 -4.99
CA SER A 39 4.86 -7.92 -5.67
C SER A 39 3.66 -7.56 -4.80
N ILE A 40 2.57 -7.11 -5.45
CA ILE A 40 1.33 -6.75 -4.76
C ILE A 40 0.72 -8.01 -4.15
N THR A 41 0.41 -7.95 -2.85
CA THR A 41 -0.24 -9.05 -2.14
C THR A 41 -1.67 -8.72 -1.73
N CYS A 42 -2.06 -7.44 -1.75
CA CYS A 42 -3.43 -7.03 -1.43
C CYS A 42 -4.38 -7.52 -2.52
N ALA A 43 -5.44 -8.24 -2.10
CA ALA A 43 -6.41 -8.82 -3.03
C ALA A 43 -7.68 -7.98 -3.19
N LYS A 44 -7.72 -6.78 -2.62
CA LYS A 44 -8.89 -5.91 -2.70
C LYS A 44 -8.97 -5.20 -4.05
N ASN A 45 -10.18 -4.80 -4.43
CA ASN A 45 -10.39 -4.03 -5.65
C ASN A 45 -9.55 -2.75 -5.62
N GLY A 46 -8.89 -2.47 -6.74
CA GLY A 46 -8.01 -1.31 -6.85
C GLY A 46 -6.53 -1.67 -6.64
N CYS A 47 -6.23 -2.63 -5.77
CA CYS A 47 -4.89 -3.21 -5.64
C CYS A 47 -4.78 -4.46 -6.49
N LYS A 48 -5.79 -5.31 -6.47
CA LYS A 48 -5.90 -6.45 -7.36
C LYS A 48 -6.49 -5.99 -8.68
N ASN A 49 -5.88 -6.38 -9.75
CA ASN A 49 -6.39 -6.09 -11.10
C ASN A 49 -7.47 -7.04 -11.52
#